data_5ed994b10d435eb49908e7e777019b8e
#
_entry.id   5ed994b10d435eb49908e7e777019b8e
#
_cell.length_a   1.000
_cell.length_b   1.000
_cell.length_c   1.000
_cell.angle_alpha   90.00
_cell.angle_beta   90.00
_cell.angle_gamma   90.00
#
_symmetry.space_group_name_H-M   'P 1'
#
loop_
_entity.id
_entity.type
_entity.pdbx_description
1 polymer ?
#
loop_
_entity_poly.entity_id
_entity_poly.type
_entity_poly.pdbx_seq_one_letter_code
_entity_poly.pdbx_strand_id
1 'polypeptide(L)'
;MIAIAYTRDLKEVQSDALLGPLLSADRQGAPFDRLAWWQALEQHCGLTPLLAIAREGDDAAVLPFTLGKDGPRALANWYTFRFRPILTNGPAAPALLTALARDLARTHSRIVLSGMPDEDGSATLVERAFRVAGWLSIREECDTNHVLTLQGRDYQTYLSGRPGPLRTTLKRKSGKVDVRVLTHFDPAIWAAYEDIYAESWKPEEGSPAFLRAFAEAEGAAGRLRLGIAHVGGEPVAAQMWTVEGGTAFIHKLAHRESAKSVSPGSVLSAALFRHVIDVDLVSGIDFGTGDNPYKRDWMELVRPRYSLTLIRPAAPRNWPFLAKFALRRLARWAKRG
;
A
#
# COMPACT_ATOMS: atom_id res chain seq x y z
N MET A 1 -0.75 21.68 25.34
CA MET A 1 0.11 20.57 25.88
C MET A 1 -0.20 19.30 25.09
N ILE A 2 0.83 18.67 24.55
CA ILE A 2 0.66 17.44 23.77
C ILE A 2 0.32 16.26 24.69
N ALA A 3 -0.85 15.66 24.50
CA ALA A 3 -1.27 14.44 25.17
C ALA A 3 -0.88 13.22 24.33
N ILE A 4 -0.36 12.15 24.97
CA ILE A 4 0.02 10.90 24.34
C ILE A 4 -0.89 9.78 24.87
N ALA A 5 -1.44 8.99 23.94
CA ALA A 5 -2.25 7.82 24.24
C ALA A 5 -1.83 6.62 23.38
N TYR A 6 -2.10 5.43 23.91
CA TYR A 6 -1.95 4.16 23.18
C TYR A 6 -3.24 3.37 23.31
N THR A 7 -3.75 2.90 22.18
CA THR A 7 -4.93 2.04 22.18
C THR A 7 -4.80 0.89 21.22
N ARG A 8 -5.46 -0.21 21.53
CA ARG A 8 -5.69 -1.36 20.64
C ARG A 8 -7.15 -1.45 20.22
N ASP A 9 -8.01 -0.68 20.85
CA ASP A 9 -9.44 -0.67 20.55
C ASP A 9 -9.73 0.24 19.35
N LEU A 10 -9.82 -0.36 18.18
CA LEU A 10 -10.13 0.34 16.95
C LEU A 10 -11.59 0.86 16.92
N LYS A 11 -12.50 0.32 17.75
CA LYS A 11 -13.88 0.82 17.86
C LYS A 11 -13.93 2.11 18.65
N GLU A 12 -13.15 2.22 19.71
CA GLU A 12 -12.97 3.47 20.45
C GLU A 12 -12.46 4.58 19.51
N VAL A 13 -11.43 4.27 18.70
CA VAL A 13 -10.88 5.21 17.72
C VAL A 13 -11.91 5.61 16.66
N GLN A 14 -12.76 4.70 16.22
CA GLN A 14 -13.82 4.96 15.26
C GLN A 14 -14.86 5.96 15.80
N SER A 15 -15.16 5.86 17.11
CA SER A 15 -16.14 6.70 17.78
C SER A 15 -15.58 8.05 18.25
N ASP A 16 -14.25 8.23 18.15
CA ASP A 16 -13.59 9.47 18.55
C ASP A 16 -13.89 10.60 17.56
N ALA A 17 -14.29 11.76 18.06
CA ALA A 17 -14.75 12.90 17.26
C ALA A 17 -13.69 13.48 16.31
N LEU A 18 -12.40 13.31 16.63
CA LEU A 18 -11.28 13.77 15.81
C LEU A 18 -10.71 12.64 14.94
N LEU A 19 -10.44 11.48 15.55
CA LEU A 19 -9.75 10.39 14.85
C LEU A 19 -10.67 9.62 13.90
N GLY A 20 -11.93 9.42 14.23
CA GLY A 20 -12.89 8.75 13.36
C GLY A 20 -12.95 9.41 11.97
N PRO A 21 -13.25 10.71 11.87
CA PRO A 21 -13.20 11.44 10.61
C PRO A 21 -11.81 11.46 9.97
N LEU A 22 -10.73 11.67 10.76
CA LEU A 22 -9.36 11.71 10.24
C LEU A 22 -8.97 10.41 9.52
N LEU A 23 -9.42 9.25 10.03
CA LEU A 23 -9.08 7.92 9.53
C LEU A 23 -10.15 7.34 8.57
N SER A 24 -11.08 8.16 8.12
CA SER A 24 -12.13 7.78 7.18
C SER A 24 -11.65 7.82 5.72
N ALA A 25 -12.40 7.19 4.82
CA ALA A 25 -12.16 7.24 3.38
C ALA A 25 -12.30 8.65 2.78
N ASP A 26 -13.12 9.50 3.40
CA ASP A 26 -13.35 10.88 2.94
C ASP A 26 -12.13 11.79 3.14
N ARG A 27 -11.26 11.42 4.07
CA ARG A 27 -10.06 12.21 4.42
C ARG A 27 -8.77 11.56 3.93
N GLN A 28 -8.76 10.24 3.73
CA GLN A 28 -7.58 9.52 3.27
C GLN A 28 -7.66 9.24 1.78
N GLY A 29 -6.54 9.36 1.09
CA GLY A 29 -6.46 9.13 -0.36
C GLY A 29 -6.04 7.72 -0.75
N ALA A 30 -5.96 6.77 0.21
CA ALA A 30 -5.63 5.38 -0.04
C ALA A 30 -6.20 4.45 1.03
N PRO A 31 -6.57 3.23 0.67
CA PRO A 31 -7.17 2.27 1.60
C PRO A 31 -6.27 1.92 2.79
N PHE A 32 -4.95 1.93 2.58
CA PHE A 32 -3.95 1.55 3.60
C PHE A 32 -3.87 2.50 4.79
N ASP A 33 -4.33 3.72 4.62
CA ASP A 33 -4.27 4.81 5.61
C ASP A 33 -5.55 4.93 6.44
N ARG A 34 -6.52 4.03 6.22
CA ARG A 34 -7.85 4.05 6.86
C ARG A 34 -7.95 3.08 8.03
N LEU A 35 -8.80 3.46 9.00
CA LEU A 35 -9.15 2.60 10.12
C LEU A 35 -9.75 1.25 9.66
N ALA A 36 -10.63 1.27 8.64
CA ALA A 36 -11.24 0.06 8.08
C ALA A 36 -10.21 -0.95 7.54
N TRP A 37 -9.11 -0.47 6.96
CA TRP A 37 -8.00 -1.34 6.53
C TRP A 37 -7.34 -2.03 7.72
N TRP A 38 -7.08 -1.30 8.80
CA TRP A 38 -6.45 -1.85 10.01
C TRP A 38 -7.37 -2.84 10.74
N GLN A 39 -8.68 -2.56 10.76
CA GLN A 39 -9.69 -3.50 11.27
C GLN A 39 -9.71 -4.81 10.45
N ALA A 40 -9.63 -4.72 9.12
CA ALA A 40 -9.57 -5.90 8.27
C ALA A 40 -8.26 -6.69 8.45
N LEU A 41 -7.11 -6.01 8.64
CA LEU A 41 -5.83 -6.66 8.97
C LEU A 41 -5.91 -7.40 10.33
N GLU A 42 -6.54 -6.82 11.33
CA GLU A 42 -6.77 -7.46 12.63
C GLU A 42 -7.65 -8.69 12.48
N GLN A 43 -8.80 -8.54 11.82
CA GLN A 43 -9.82 -9.56 11.74
C GLN A 43 -9.41 -10.78 10.89
N HIS A 44 -8.66 -10.54 9.79
CA HIS A 44 -8.42 -11.56 8.77
C HIS A 44 -6.95 -11.95 8.59
N CYS A 45 -6.01 -11.15 9.10
CA CYS A 45 -4.58 -11.40 8.89
C CYS A 45 -3.80 -11.67 10.19
N GLY A 46 -4.47 -11.75 11.33
CA GLY A 46 -3.86 -12.06 12.63
C GLY A 46 -2.90 -10.98 13.14
N LEU A 47 -2.98 -9.76 12.62
CA LEU A 47 -2.21 -8.63 13.16
C LEU A 47 -2.93 -8.03 14.36
N THR A 48 -2.16 -7.64 15.36
CA THR A 48 -2.69 -6.96 16.55
C THR A 48 -2.32 -5.48 16.48
N PRO A 49 -3.27 -4.59 16.18
CA PRO A 49 -3.03 -3.16 16.11
C PRO A 49 -2.62 -2.57 17.46
N LEU A 50 -1.73 -1.60 17.43
CA LEU A 50 -1.40 -0.71 18.52
C LEU A 50 -1.25 0.70 17.94
N LEU A 51 -2.19 1.58 18.19
CA LEU A 51 -2.11 2.96 17.72
C LEU A 51 -1.43 3.82 18.77
N ALA A 52 -0.32 4.48 18.42
CA ALA A 52 0.28 5.53 19.21
C ALA A 52 -0.23 6.88 18.70
N ILE A 53 -0.84 7.65 19.58
CA ILE A 53 -1.59 8.86 19.25
C ILE A 53 -1.01 10.03 20.03
N ALA A 54 -0.67 11.12 19.33
CA ALA A 54 -0.38 12.42 19.95
C ALA A 54 -1.46 13.43 19.56
N ARG A 55 -1.90 14.25 20.52
CA ARG A 55 -2.92 15.28 20.30
C ARG A 55 -2.55 16.60 20.96
N GLU A 56 -2.88 17.70 20.29
CA GLU A 56 -2.83 19.04 20.84
C GLU A 56 -3.94 19.89 20.21
N GLY A 57 -5.00 20.19 20.98
CA GLY A 57 -6.22 20.81 20.42
C GLY A 57 -6.85 19.92 19.34
N ASP A 58 -7.07 20.49 18.18
CA ASP A 58 -7.61 19.79 16.99
C ASP A 58 -6.54 19.11 16.14
N ASP A 59 -5.29 19.14 16.55
CA ASP A 59 -4.21 18.49 15.84
C ASP A 59 -3.91 17.09 16.42
N ALA A 60 -3.72 16.12 15.52
CA ALA A 60 -3.38 14.76 15.87
C ALA A 60 -2.31 14.14 14.95
N ALA A 61 -1.52 13.26 15.53
CA ALA A 61 -0.63 12.35 14.82
C ALA A 61 -0.90 10.92 15.29
N VAL A 62 -1.07 9.99 14.35
CA VAL A 62 -1.28 8.57 14.62
C VAL A 62 -0.19 7.75 13.94
N LEU A 63 0.51 6.90 14.72
CA LEU A 63 1.42 5.89 14.20
C LEU A 63 0.80 4.51 14.46
N PRO A 64 0.32 3.81 13.41
CA PRO A 64 -0.25 2.47 13.56
C PRO A 64 0.85 1.42 13.60
N PHE A 65 0.95 0.70 14.72
CA PHE A 65 1.90 -0.37 14.92
C PHE A 65 1.23 -1.74 15.01
N THR A 66 2.02 -2.78 14.79
CA THR A 66 1.83 -4.12 15.34
C THR A 66 3.06 -4.48 16.17
N LEU A 67 2.89 -5.34 17.19
CA LEU A 67 4.00 -5.74 18.06
C LEU A 67 4.71 -6.97 17.49
N GLY A 68 5.98 -6.82 17.17
CA GLY A 68 6.87 -7.93 16.82
C GLY A 68 7.75 -8.35 18.01
N LYS A 69 8.53 -9.43 17.83
CA LYS A 69 9.45 -9.95 18.85
C LYS A 69 10.48 -8.90 19.32
N ASP A 70 10.92 -8.04 18.41
CA ASP A 70 11.98 -7.04 18.68
C ASP A 70 11.43 -5.63 18.96
N GLY A 71 10.12 -5.47 19.06
CA GLY A 71 9.46 -4.19 19.31
C GLY A 71 8.39 -3.86 18.25
N PRO A 72 7.84 -2.62 18.29
CA PRO A 72 6.82 -2.17 17.37
C PRO A 72 7.30 -2.17 15.93
N ARG A 73 6.40 -2.56 15.03
CA ARG A 73 6.59 -2.53 13.57
C ARG A 73 5.43 -1.82 12.91
N ALA A 74 5.61 -1.39 11.68
CA ALA A 74 4.52 -0.87 10.86
C ALA A 74 3.34 -1.86 10.84
N LEU A 75 2.12 -1.35 11.05
CA LEU A 75 0.89 -2.13 10.89
C LEU A 75 0.62 -2.32 9.38
N ALA A 76 1.29 -3.26 8.80
CA ALA A 76 1.29 -3.54 7.37
C ALA A 76 1.57 -5.02 7.10
N ASN A 77 1.07 -5.52 5.97
CA ASN A 77 1.40 -6.83 5.43
C ASN A 77 1.65 -6.71 3.91
N TRP A 78 1.75 -7.82 3.20
CA TRP A 78 2.02 -7.83 1.74
C TRP A 78 0.90 -7.26 0.87
N TYR A 79 -0.29 -6.98 1.41
CA TYR A 79 -1.37 -6.25 0.71
C TYR A 79 -1.22 -4.74 0.81
N THR A 80 -0.36 -4.24 1.71
CA THR A 80 -0.19 -2.83 2.02
C THR A 80 0.86 -2.21 1.11
N PHE A 81 0.49 -1.29 0.22
CA PHE A 81 1.44 -0.67 -0.73
C PHE A 81 2.30 0.42 -0.10
N ARG A 82 1.83 1.00 0.99
CA ARG A 82 2.57 2.02 1.73
C ARG A 82 2.17 2.04 3.20
N PHE A 83 3.09 2.47 4.03
CA PHE A 83 2.89 2.79 5.44
C PHE A 83 3.33 4.23 5.68
N ARG A 84 2.52 5.03 6.38
CA ARG A 84 2.86 6.40 6.78
C ARG A 84 2.19 6.77 8.12
N PRO A 85 2.70 7.82 8.83
CA PRO A 85 1.95 8.43 9.90
C PRO A 85 0.68 9.08 9.34
N ILE A 86 -0.40 9.04 10.09
CA ILE A 86 -1.62 9.79 9.76
C ILE A 86 -1.63 11.06 10.59
N LEU A 87 -1.80 12.19 9.93
CA LEU A 87 -1.62 13.51 10.52
C LEU A 87 -2.81 14.39 10.16
N THR A 88 -3.24 15.26 11.05
CA THR A 88 -4.05 16.41 10.68
C THR A 88 -3.23 17.37 9.81
N ASN A 89 -3.90 18.11 8.94
CA ASN A 89 -3.25 19.13 8.11
C ASN A 89 -2.90 20.35 8.98
N GLY A 90 -1.60 20.53 9.29
CA GLY A 90 -1.18 21.66 10.11
C GLY A 90 0.33 21.64 10.41
N PRO A 91 0.84 22.75 10.97
CA PRO A 91 2.26 22.89 11.32
C PRO A 91 2.69 22.05 12.55
N ALA A 92 1.72 21.50 13.32
CA ALA A 92 1.98 20.75 14.54
C ALA A 92 2.58 19.35 14.32
N ALA A 93 2.47 18.79 13.13
CA ALA A 93 2.90 17.43 12.82
C ALA A 93 4.32 17.06 13.28
N PRO A 94 5.38 17.89 13.07
CA PRO A 94 6.72 17.57 13.56
C PRO A 94 6.80 17.50 15.09
N ALA A 95 6.08 18.40 15.79
CA ALA A 95 6.07 18.44 17.26
C ALA A 95 5.33 17.22 17.84
N LEU A 96 4.18 16.86 17.27
CA LEU A 96 3.39 15.69 17.66
C LEU A 96 4.18 14.39 17.49
N LEU A 97 4.82 14.20 16.33
CA LEU A 97 5.66 13.02 16.07
C LEU A 97 6.90 12.98 16.97
N THR A 98 7.49 14.13 17.29
CA THR A 98 8.62 14.21 18.23
C THR A 98 8.20 13.83 19.64
N ALA A 99 7.01 14.27 20.07
CA ALA A 99 6.45 13.89 21.37
C ALA A 99 6.17 12.39 21.46
N LEU A 100 5.57 11.79 20.42
CA LEU A 100 5.41 10.34 20.30
C LEU A 100 6.75 9.61 20.38
N ALA A 101 7.74 10.08 19.64
CA ALA A 101 9.07 9.45 19.63
C ALA A 101 9.76 9.51 21.01
N ARG A 102 9.58 10.59 21.75
CA ARG A 102 10.10 10.72 23.15
C ARG A 102 9.39 9.78 24.09
N ASP A 103 8.07 9.66 23.97
CA ASP A 103 7.31 8.79 24.87
C ASP A 103 7.57 7.30 24.57
N LEU A 104 7.61 6.90 23.29
CA LEU A 104 7.99 5.56 22.84
C LEU A 104 9.40 5.15 23.33
N ALA A 105 10.30 6.11 23.53
CA ALA A 105 11.64 5.85 24.04
C ALA A 105 11.67 5.36 25.51
N ARG A 106 10.57 5.51 26.26
CA ARG A 106 10.46 5.04 27.64
C ARG A 106 10.29 3.53 27.72
N THR A 107 9.61 2.95 26.72
CA THR A 107 9.22 1.53 26.74
C THR A 107 9.89 0.72 25.65
N HIS A 108 10.29 1.36 24.55
CA HIS A 108 10.86 0.69 23.39
C HIS A 108 12.27 1.20 23.07
N SER A 109 13.13 0.30 22.61
CA SER A 109 14.48 0.68 22.18
C SER A 109 14.72 0.46 20.70
N ARG A 110 13.81 -0.22 20.00
CA ARG A 110 13.85 -0.48 18.58
C ARG A 110 12.45 -0.46 18.00
N ILE A 111 12.29 0.21 16.87
CA ILE A 111 11.05 0.29 16.07
C ILE A 111 11.44 0.12 14.60
N VAL A 112 10.64 -0.62 13.83
CA VAL A 112 10.88 -0.82 12.40
C VAL A 112 9.64 -0.41 11.61
N LEU A 113 9.78 0.60 10.75
CA LEU A 113 8.72 1.12 9.89
C LEU A 113 9.09 0.83 8.45
N SER A 114 8.51 -0.22 7.86
CA SER A 114 8.77 -0.62 6.48
C SER A 114 7.66 -0.16 5.54
N GLY A 115 7.99 0.01 4.25
CA GLY A 115 7.03 0.44 3.23
C GLY A 115 6.74 1.94 3.23
N MET A 116 7.60 2.75 3.83
CA MET A 116 7.39 4.21 3.91
C MET A 116 7.65 4.90 2.57
N PRO A 117 6.71 5.72 2.07
CA PRO A 117 6.94 6.64 0.98
C PRO A 117 7.79 7.83 1.44
N ASP A 118 8.44 8.51 0.50
CA ASP A 118 9.07 9.81 0.75
C ASP A 118 8.79 10.84 -0.35
N GLU A 119 8.02 10.47 -1.37
CA GLU A 119 7.47 11.40 -2.35
C GLU A 119 6.52 12.45 -1.74
N ASP A 120 5.94 12.13 -0.58
CA ASP A 120 5.13 13.03 0.26
C ASP A 120 5.88 13.55 1.50
N GLY A 121 7.18 13.21 1.64
CA GLY A 121 8.02 13.59 2.77
C GLY A 121 7.82 12.77 4.04
N SER A 122 6.96 11.73 4.03
CA SER A 122 6.60 10.96 5.23
C SER A 122 7.78 10.30 5.91
N ALA A 123 8.66 9.61 5.16
CA ALA A 123 9.83 8.95 5.74
C ALA A 123 10.80 9.98 6.34
N THR A 124 11.05 11.07 5.64
CA THR A 124 11.93 12.17 6.10
C THR A 124 11.37 12.85 7.35
N LEU A 125 10.05 13.07 7.42
CA LEU A 125 9.40 13.69 8.57
C LEU A 125 9.53 12.82 9.83
N VAL A 126 9.22 11.53 9.71
CA VAL A 126 9.36 10.57 10.82
C VAL A 126 10.83 10.45 11.25
N GLU A 127 11.75 10.30 10.30
CA GLU A 127 13.17 10.22 10.60
C GLU A 127 13.67 11.42 11.38
N ARG A 128 13.29 12.65 11.00
CA ARG A 128 13.66 13.88 11.69
C ARG A 128 13.07 13.94 13.10
N ALA A 129 11.77 13.63 13.26
CA ALA A 129 11.10 13.66 14.55
C ALA A 129 11.73 12.69 15.56
N PHE A 130 12.03 11.46 15.13
CA PHE A 130 12.69 10.47 15.97
C PHE A 130 14.15 10.84 16.28
N ARG A 131 14.88 11.42 15.34
CA ARG A 131 16.26 11.90 15.56
C ARG A 131 16.29 13.01 16.62
N VAL A 132 15.36 13.98 16.57
CA VAL A 132 15.21 15.03 17.60
C VAL A 132 14.88 14.43 18.96
N ALA A 133 14.19 13.27 19.01
CA ALA A 133 13.90 12.54 20.24
C ALA A 133 15.05 11.62 20.70
N GLY A 134 16.23 11.68 20.07
CA GLY A 134 17.43 10.92 20.47
C GLY A 134 17.49 9.48 19.96
N TRP A 135 16.74 9.17 18.89
CA TRP A 135 16.86 7.89 18.19
C TRP A 135 17.90 7.99 17.06
N LEU A 136 18.65 6.91 16.85
CA LEU A 136 19.39 6.70 15.61
C LEU A 136 18.44 6.14 14.56
N SER A 137 18.39 6.74 13.39
CA SER A 137 17.63 6.23 12.25
C SER A 137 18.58 5.60 11.23
N ILE A 138 18.26 4.38 10.83
CA ILE A 138 18.86 3.70 9.69
C ILE A 138 17.78 3.60 8.62
N ARG A 139 17.98 4.30 7.50
CA ARG A 139 17.08 4.30 6.35
C ARG A 139 17.66 3.46 5.24
N GLU A 140 16.89 2.50 4.76
CA GLU A 140 17.25 1.61 3.64
C GLU A 140 16.08 1.49 2.68
N GLU A 141 16.35 1.40 1.38
CA GLU A 141 15.32 1.01 0.42
C GLU A 141 14.95 -0.45 0.68
N CYS A 142 13.65 -0.71 0.79
CA CYS A 142 13.13 -2.05 1.08
C CYS A 142 12.26 -2.62 -0.03
N ASP A 143 11.73 -1.75 -0.89
CA ASP A 143 10.89 -2.14 -2.03
C ASP A 143 10.78 -0.99 -3.03
N THR A 144 10.14 -1.25 -4.17
CA THR A 144 9.79 -0.27 -5.19
C THR A 144 8.30 -0.24 -5.41
N ASN A 145 7.76 0.92 -5.79
CA ASN A 145 6.36 1.12 -6.10
C ASN A 145 6.24 1.69 -7.52
N HIS A 146 5.38 1.08 -8.32
CA HIS A 146 5.15 1.49 -9.71
C HIS A 146 3.89 2.33 -9.82
N VAL A 147 4.01 3.54 -10.36
CA VAL A 147 2.91 4.50 -10.45
C VAL A 147 2.86 5.18 -11.82
N LEU A 148 1.65 5.65 -12.17
CA LEU A 148 1.36 6.45 -13.33
C LEU A 148 0.70 7.75 -12.88
N THR A 149 1.16 8.89 -13.37
CA THR A 149 0.51 10.18 -13.22
C THR A 149 -0.09 10.58 -14.57
N LEU A 150 -1.39 10.78 -14.63
CA LEU A 150 -2.10 10.96 -15.89
C LEU A 150 -2.00 12.39 -16.46
N GLN A 151 -1.94 13.41 -15.60
CA GLN A 151 -1.81 14.81 -16.03
C GLN A 151 -2.90 15.23 -17.05
N GLY A 152 -4.14 14.75 -16.85
CA GLY A 152 -5.27 15.05 -17.74
C GLY A 152 -5.28 14.27 -19.06
N ARG A 153 -4.37 13.32 -19.28
CA ARG A 153 -4.38 12.46 -20.46
C ARG A 153 -5.58 11.51 -20.44
N ASP A 154 -6.26 11.38 -21.58
CA ASP A 154 -7.21 10.30 -21.82
C ASP A 154 -6.49 8.96 -22.08
N TYR A 155 -7.25 7.87 -22.14
CA TYR A 155 -6.70 6.55 -22.34
C TYR A 155 -5.94 6.40 -23.68
N GLN A 156 -6.41 7.03 -24.77
CA GLN A 156 -5.75 6.92 -26.06
C GLN A 156 -4.39 7.60 -26.06
N THR A 157 -4.31 8.79 -25.48
CA THR A 157 -3.07 9.54 -25.31
C THR A 157 -2.09 8.77 -24.43
N TYR A 158 -2.55 8.25 -23.28
CA TYR A 158 -1.76 7.40 -22.42
C TYR A 158 -1.24 6.16 -23.17
N LEU A 159 -2.11 5.41 -23.84
CA LEU A 159 -1.74 4.17 -24.54
C LEU A 159 -0.76 4.42 -25.68
N SER A 160 -0.85 5.55 -26.37
CA SER A 160 0.07 5.90 -27.47
C SER A 160 1.53 5.97 -27.02
N GLY A 161 1.75 6.36 -25.77
CA GLY A 161 3.07 6.43 -25.11
C GLY A 161 3.57 5.08 -24.55
N ARG A 162 2.79 3.99 -24.63
CA ARG A 162 3.22 2.68 -24.09
C ARG A 162 4.13 1.94 -25.07
N PRO A 163 4.91 0.94 -24.58
CA PRO A 163 5.82 0.14 -25.41
C PRO A 163 5.11 -0.47 -26.63
N GLY A 164 5.79 -0.44 -27.78
CA GLY A 164 5.26 -0.98 -29.05
C GLY A 164 4.78 -2.43 -28.94
N PRO A 165 5.51 -3.36 -28.27
CA PRO A 165 5.06 -4.74 -28.06
C PRO A 165 3.72 -4.85 -27.35
N LEU A 166 3.49 -4.04 -26.29
CA LEU A 166 2.20 -4.00 -25.57
C LEU A 166 1.08 -3.55 -26.52
N ARG A 167 1.26 -2.43 -27.23
CA ARG A 167 0.26 -1.89 -28.17
C ARG A 167 -0.07 -2.88 -29.29
N THR A 168 0.94 -3.56 -29.83
CA THR A 168 0.76 -4.61 -30.85
C THR A 168 -0.01 -5.79 -30.30
N THR A 169 0.30 -6.23 -29.08
CA THR A 169 -0.42 -7.31 -28.39
C THR A 169 -1.90 -6.95 -28.23
N LEU A 170 -2.19 -5.77 -27.72
CA LEU A 170 -3.56 -5.30 -27.55
C LEU A 170 -4.32 -5.25 -28.90
N LYS A 171 -3.72 -4.65 -29.94
CA LYS A 171 -4.34 -4.58 -31.29
C LYS A 171 -4.70 -5.96 -31.84
N ARG A 172 -3.85 -6.97 -31.62
CA ARG A 172 -4.03 -8.33 -32.18
C ARG A 172 -4.93 -9.22 -31.33
N LYS A 173 -5.07 -8.95 -30.04
CA LYS A 173 -5.69 -9.88 -29.09
C LYS A 173 -7.02 -9.39 -28.52
N SER A 174 -7.31 -8.07 -28.52
CA SER A 174 -8.53 -7.53 -27.92
C SER A 174 -9.82 -8.14 -28.49
N GLY A 175 -9.87 -8.43 -29.78
CA GLY A 175 -11.05 -9.06 -30.42
C GLY A 175 -11.21 -10.57 -30.11
N LYS A 176 -10.30 -11.18 -29.32
CA LYS A 176 -10.34 -12.60 -28.97
C LYS A 176 -10.74 -12.84 -27.51
N VAL A 177 -10.94 -11.78 -26.75
CA VAL A 177 -11.18 -11.82 -25.31
C VAL A 177 -12.34 -10.91 -24.99
N ASP A 178 -13.39 -11.46 -24.42
CA ASP A 178 -14.54 -10.70 -23.93
C ASP A 178 -14.25 -10.19 -22.52
N VAL A 179 -14.43 -8.89 -22.29
CA VAL A 179 -14.09 -8.25 -21.02
C VAL A 179 -15.30 -7.55 -20.41
N ARG A 180 -15.48 -7.74 -19.12
CA ARG A 180 -16.45 -7.00 -18.30
C ARG A 180 -15.73 -6.32 -17.13
N VAL A 181 -16.14 -5.08 -16.86
CA VAL A 181 -15.72 -4.30 -15.70
C VAL A 181 -16.95 -4.00 -14.86
N LEU A 182 -16.94 -4.42 -13.60
CA LEU A 182 -17.99 -4.19 -12.62
C LEU A 182 -17.51 -3.14 -11.60
N THR A 183 -18.42 -2.29 -11.15
CA THR A 183 -18.19 -1.27 -10.13
C THR A 183 -18.76 -1.66 -8.75
N HIS A 184 -19.22 -2.88 -8.62
CA HIS A 184 -19.79 -3.48 -7.42
C HIS A 184 -19.23 -4.89 -7.22
N PHE A 185 -19.39 -5.43 -6.04
CA PHE A 185 -19.07 -6.82 -5.75
C PHE A 185 -20.13 -7.75 -6.34
N ASP A 186 -19.65 -8.79 -7.04
CA ASP A 186 -20.49 -9.86 -7.58
C ASP A 186 -19.92 -11.20 -7.07
N PRO A 187 -20.68 -11.97 -6.28
CA PRO A 187 -20.19 -13.23 -5.69
C PRO A 187 -19.78 -14.27 -6.73
N ALA A 188 -20.47 -14.33 -7.89
CA ALA A 188 -20.15 -15.31 -8.94
C ALA A 188 -18.85 -14.95 -9.66
N ILE A 189 -18.66 -13.66 -9.96
CA ILE A 189 -17.39 -13.17 -10.54
C ILE A 189 -16.25 -13.31 -9.54
N TRP A 190 -16.52 -13.11 -8.25
CA TRP A 190 -15.50 -13.32 -7.21
C TRP A 190 -15.08 -14.79 -7.11
N ALA A 191 -16.02 -15.73 -7.14
CA ALA A 191 -15.71 -17.15 -7.18
C ALA A 191 -14.87 -17.54 -8.41
N ALA A 192 -15.18 -16.96 -9.59
CA ALA A 192 -14.36 -17.15 -10.79
C ALA A 192 -12.95 -16.55 -10.62
N TYR A 193 -12.80 -15.40 -9.92
CA TYR A 193 -11.49 -14.84 -9.59
C TYR A 193 -10.67 -15.80 -8.72
N GLU A 194 -11.26 -16.36 -7.65
CA GLU A 194 -10.59 -17.31 -6.75
C GLU A 194 -10.13 -18.56 -7.49
N ASP A 195 -10.96 -19.09 -8.38
CA ASP A 195 -10.66 -20.25 -9.22
C ASP A 195 -9.52 -19.94 -10.23
N ILE A 196 -9.58 -18.81 -10.94
CA ILE A 196 -8.49 -18.37 -11.85
C ILE A 196 -7.19 -18.16 -11.05
N TYR A 197 -7.27 -17.60 -9.84
CA TYR A 197 -6.09 -17.36 -9.01
C TYR A 197 -5.42 -18.66 -8.60
N ALA A 198 -6.20 -19.66 -8.20
CA ALA A 198 -5.70 -20.99 -7.82
C ALA A 198 -4.95 -21.71 -8.97
N GLU A 199 -5.36 -21.49 -10.23
CA GLU A 199 -4.69 -22.05 -11.40
C GLU A 199 -3.57 -21.16 -11.98
N SER A 200 -3.32 -19.99 -11.37
CA SER A 200 -2.30 -19.08 -11.87
C SER A 200 -0.90 -19.47 -11.39
N TRP A 201 0.14 -18.87 -11.97
CA TRP A 201 1.55 -19.05 -11.56
C TRP A 201 1.87 -18.44 -10.19
N LYS A 202 0.93 -17.79 -9.54
CA LYS A 202 1.14 -17.06 -8.29
C LYS A 202 1.23 -18.01 -7.10
N PRO A 203 1.96 -17.61 -6.04
CA PRO A 203 1.92 -18.36 -4.80
C PRO A 203 0.51 -18.37 -4.21
N GLU A 204 0.24 -19.33 -3.34
CA GLU A 204 -1.01 -19.41 -2.60
C GLU A 204 -1.38 -18.06 -1.97
N GLU A 205 -2.67 -17.71 -1.99
CA GLU A 205 -3.15 -16.45 -1.43
C GLU A 205 -3.06 -16.47 0.10
N GLY A 206 -2.37 -15.50 0.66
CA GLY A 206 -2.08 -15.47 2.08
C GLY A 206 -3.29 -15.29 2.98
N SER A 207 -4.32 -14.55 2.52
CA SER A 207 -5.60 -14.41 3.22
C SER A 207 -6.74 -14.15 2.23
N PRO A 208 -7.36 -15.21 1.66
CA PRO A 208 -8.54 -15.08 0.81
C PRO A 208 -9.69 -14.35 1.51
N ALA A 209 -9.90 -14.62 2.81
CA ALA A 209 -10.94 -13.97 3.60
C ALA A 209 -10.76 -12.45 3.70
N PHE A 210 -9.52 -11.97 3.87
CA PHE A 210 -9.21 -10.54 3.85
C PHE A 210 -9.58 -9.90 2.51
N LEU A 211 -9.14 -10.50 1.41
CA LEU A 211 -9.39 -9.95 0.09
C LEU A 211 -10.87 -9.89 -0.26
N ARG A 212 -11.61 -10.96 0.09
CA ARG A 212 -13.05 -11.02 -0.12
C ARG A 212 -13.78 -9.95 0.68
N ALA A 213 -13.53 -9.88 1.99
CA ALA A 213 -14.13 -8.86 2.86
C ALA A 213 -13.81 -7.43 2.39
N PHE A 214 -12.56 -7.20 1.96
CA PHE A 214 -12.16 -5.91 1.39
C PHE A 214 -12.89 -5.60 0.09
N ALA A 215 -13.01 -6.58 -0.84
CA ALA A 215 -13.73 -6.39 -2.10
C ALA A 215 -15.23 -6.12 -1.88
N GLU A 216 -15.87 -6.82 -0.93
CA GLU A 216 -17.27 -6.62 -0.53
C GLU A 216 -17.47 -5.19 0.02
N ALA A 217 -16.63 -4.76 0.94
CA ALA A 217 -16.69 -3.43 1.54
C ALA A 217 -16.46 -2.31 0.51
N GLU A 218 -15.47 -2.44 -0.35
CA GLU A 218 -15.18 -1.47 -1.40
C GLU A 218 -16.26 -1.48 -2.50
N GLY A 219 -16.87 -2.64 -2.77
CA GLY A 219 -18.01 -2.76 -3.66
C GLY A 219 -19.24 -2.03 -3.13
N ALA A 220 -19.58 -2.21 -1.87
CA ALA A 220 -20.70 -1.53 -1.20
C ALA A 220 -20.48 0.01 -1.16
N ALA A 221 -19.22 0.45 -1.09
CA ALA A 221 -18.86 1.86 -1.10
C ALA A 221 -18.65 2.46 -2.51
N GLY A 222 -18.90 1.69 -3.59
CA GLY A 222 -18.74 2.15 -4.98
C GLY A 222 -17.29 2.35 -5.43
N ARG A 223 -16.31 1.95 -4.64
CA ARG A 223 -14.88 2.12 -4.93
C ARG A 223 -14.25 0.91 -5.65
N LEU A 224 -14.89 -0.24 -5.67
CA LEU A 224 -14.39 -1.45 -6.35
C LEU A 224 -14.45 -1.31 -7.87
N ARG A 225 -13.41 -1.82 -8.56
CA ARG A 225 -13.41 -2.12 -10.01
C ARG A 225 -12.96 -3.57 -10.17
N LEU A 226 -13.92 -4.45 -10.41
CA LEU A 226 -13.71 -5.89 -10.57
C LEU A 226 -13.79 -6.22 -12.05
N GLY A 227 -12.64 -6.64 -12.61
CA GLY A 227 -12.55 -7.01 -14.02
C GLY A 227 -12.51 -8.52 -14.21
N ILE A 228 -13.23 -9.02 -15.24
CA ILE A 228 -13.17 -10.41 -15.67
C ILE A 228 -13.07 -10.52 -17.18
N ALA A 229 -12.28 -11.46 -17.66
CA ALA A 229 -12.09 -11.73 -19.08
C ALA A 229 -12.44 -13.19 -19.40
N HIS A 230 -13.13 -13.38 -20.54
CA HIS A 230 -13.56 -14.68 -21.04
C HIS A 230 -12.98 -14.97 -22.42
N VAL A 231 -12.78 -16.26 -22.70
CA VAL A 231 -12.43 -16.77 -24.04
C VAL A 231 -13.34 -17.96 -24.31
N GLY A 232 -14.14 -17.90 -25.37
CA GLY A 232 -15.12 -18.94 -25.68
C GLY A 232 -16.18 -19.16 -24.58
N GLY A 233 -16.49 -18.13 -23.79
CA GLY A 233 -17.42 -18.20 -22.66
C GLY A 233 -16.76 -18.57 -21.33
N GLU A 234 -15.55 -19.11 -21.32
CA GLU A 234 -14.85 -19.54 -20.10
C GLU A 234 -14.07 -18.35 -19.47
N PRO A 235 -14.14 -18.16 -18.12
CA PRO A 235 -13.40 -17.12 -17.44
C PRO A 235 -11.91 -17.49 -17.36
N VAL A 236 -11.04 -16.61 -17.89
CA VAL A 236 -9.60 -16.87 -18.03
C VAL A 236 -8.68 -15.86 -17.39
N ALA A 237 -9.17 -14.67 -17.04
CA ALA A 237 -8.41 -13.69 -16.26
C ALA A 237 -9.34 -12.85 -15.40
N ALA A 238 -8.86 -12.45 -14.22
CA ALA A 238 -9.59 -11.55 -13.34
C ALA A 238 -8.63 -10.58 -12.63
N GLN A 239 -9.15 -9.38 -12.32
CA GLN A 239 -8.39 -8.33 -11.64
C GLN A 239 -9.29 -7.58 -10.65
N MET A 240 -8.72 -7.24 -9.50
CA MET A 240 -9.36 -6.44 -8.48
C MET A 240 -8.61 -5.12 -8.30
N TRP A 241 -9.30 -4.01 -8.56
CA TRP A 241 -8.80 -2.65 -8.37
C TRP A 241 -9.76 -1.87 -7.46
N THR A 242 -9.26 -0.80 -6.85
CA THR A 242 -10.11 0.18 -6.16
C THR A 242 -9.78 1.59 -6.63
N VAL A 243 -10.76 2.50 -6.52
CA VAL A 243 -10.59 3.92 -6.83
C VAL A 243 -10.92 4.75 -5.59
N GLU A 244 -9.95 5.55 -5.16
CA GLU A 244 -10.08 6.40 -3.98
C GLU A 244 -9.18 7.64 -4.10
N GLY A 245 -9.64 8.80 -3.67
CA GLY A 245 -8.85 10.03 -3.67
C GLY A 245 -8.26 10.39 -5.05
N GLY A 246 -8.97 10.10 -6.14
CA GLY A 246 -8.47 10.32 -7.49
C GLY A 246 -7.37 9.37 -7.95
N THR A 247 -7.13 8.28 -7.23
CA THR A 247 -6.13 7.25 -7.56
C THR A 247 -6.78 5.89 -7.72
N ALA A 248 -6.43 5.15 -8.78
CA ALA A 248 -6.77 3.75 -8.92
C ALA A 248 -5.64 2.87 -8.36
N PHE A 249 -5.97 1.91 -7.51
CA PHE A 249 -5.03 0.97 -6.90
C PHE A 249 -5.23 -0.43 -7.49
N ILE A 250 -4.18 -1.02 -8.05
CA ILE A 250 -4.21 -2.36 -8.65
C ILE A 250 -3.83 -3.39 -7.59
N HIS A 251 -4.82 -3.98 -6.91
CA HIS A 251 -4.54 -4.90 -5.80
C HIS A 251 -4.16 -6.30 -6.29
N LYS A 252 -4.95 -6.83 -7.22
CA LYS A 252 -4.79 -8.21 -7.68
C LYS A 252 -4.99 -8.32 -9.18
N LEU A 253 -4.25 -9.24 -9.78
CA LEU A 253 -4.44 -9.70 -11.14
C LEU A 253 -4.04 -11.18 -11.23
N ALA A 254 -4.81 -11.96 -11.98
CA ALA A 254 -4.53 -13.35 -12.26
C ALA A 254 -5.04 -13.73 -13.66
N HIS A 255 -4.43 -14.75 -14.27
CA HIS A 255 -4.94 -15.39 -15.48
C HIS A 255 -4.56 -16.87 -15.47
N ARG A 256 -5.35 -17.68 -16.16
CA ARG A 256 -5.04 -19.09 -16.35
C ARG A 256 -3.85 -19.23 -17.30
N GLU A 257 -2.89 -20.08 -16.98
CA GLU A 257 -1.72 -20.34 -17.84
C GLU A 257 -2.13 -20.93 -19.21
N SER A 258 -3.21 -21.73 -19.25
CA SER A 258 -3.77 -22.28 -20.48
C SER A 258 -4.18 -21.22 -21.52
N ALA A 259 -4.61 -20.03 -21.07
CA ALA A 259 -5.04 -18.93 -21.92
C ALA A 259 -3.93 -17.91 -22.25
N LYS A 260 -2.69 -18.12 -21.80
CA LYS A 260 -1.58 -17.17 -21.98
C LYS A 260 -1.33 -16.76 -23.43
N SER A 261 -1.59 -17.67 -24.39
CA SER A 261 -1.42 -17.42 -25.83
C SER A 261 -2.28 -16.26 -26.37
N VAL A 262 -3.42 -15.94 -25.72
CA VAL A 262 -4.30 -14.82 -26.08
C VAL A 262 -4.11 -13.58 -25.22
N SER A 263 -3.19 -13.61 -24.25
CA SER A 263 -2.81 -12.49 -23.35
C SER A 263 -4.01 -11.86 -22.62
N PRO A 264 -4.89 -12.67 -21.97
CA PRO A 264 -6.14 -12.19 -21.41
C PRO A 264 -5.92 -11.18 -20.29
N GLY A 265 -4.86 -11.36 -19.49
CA GLY A 265 -4.49 -10.42 -18.43
C GLY A 265 -4.16 -9.03 -18.97
N SER A 266 -3.43 -8.93 -20.09
CA SER A 266 -3.11 -7.63 -20.72
C SER A 266 -4.34 -6.96 -21.33
N VAL A 267 -5.22 -7.75 -21.98
CA VAL A 267 -6.47 -7.21 -22.55
C VAL A 267 -7.39 -6.71 -21.43
N LEU A 268 -7.50 -7.45 -20.34
CA LEU A 268 -8.27 -7.05 -19.17
C LEU A 268 -7.68 -5.78 -18.50
N SER A 269 -6.34 -5.72 -18.34
CA SER A 269 -5.68 -4.51 -17.85
C SER A 269 -6.02 -3.30 -18.71
N ALA A 270 -5.96 -3.43 -20.05
CA ALA A 270 -6.28 -2.34 -20.98
C ALA A 270 -7.71 -1.82 -20.79
N ALA A 271 -8.67 -2.71 -20.56
CA ALA A 271 -10.06 -2.33 -20.30
C ALA A 271 -10.23 -1.60 -18.96
N LEU A 272 -9.57 -2.09 -17.90
CA LEU A 272 -9.58 -1.43 -16.59
C LEU A 272 -8.86 -0.08 -16.61
N PHE A 273 -7.69 0.02 -17.28
CA PHE A 273 -7.03 1.31 -17.51
C PHE A 273 -7.94 2.30 -18.24
N ARG A 274 -8.60 1.87 -19.32
CA ARG A 274 -9.56 2.73 -20.03
C ARG A 274 -10.69 3.17 -19.10
N HIS A 275 -11.25 2.27 -18.31
CA HIS A 275 -12.35 2.57 -17.41
C HIS A 275 -11.93 3.60 -16.37
N VAL A 276 -10.82 3.39 -15.66
CA VAL A 276 -10.41 4.31 -14.59
C VAL A 276 -9.92 5.67 -15.11
N ILE A 277 -9.38 5.71 -16.35
CA ILE A 277 -8.92 6.95 -16.96
C ILE A 277 -10.10 7.75 -17.54
N ASP A 278 -10.93 7.12 -18.38
CA ASP A 278 -11.94 7.83 -19.17
C ASP A 278 -13.31 7.94 -18.47
N VAL A 279 -13.62 7.03 -17.51
CA VAL A 279 -14.91 7.02 -16.79
C VAL A 279 -14.73 7.53 -15.36
N ASP A 280 -13.77 6.98 -14.60
CA ASP A 280 -13.51 7.41 -13.22
C ASP A 280 -12.69 8.71 -13.14
N LEU A 281 -12.06 9.13 -14.24
CA LEU A 281 -11.27 10.36 -14.38
C LEU A 281 -10.19 10.49 -13.29
N VAL A 282 -9.51 9.37 -12.99
CA VAL A 282 -8.46 9.37 -11.98
C VAL A 282 -7.27 10.22 -12.40
N SER A 283 -6.60 10.84 -11.45
CA SER A 283 -5.35 11.61 -11.67
C SER A 283 -4.10 10.72 -11.70
N GLY A 284 -4.19 9.53 -11.11
CA GLY A 284 -3.07 8.59 -11.05
C GLY A 284 -3.50 7.14 -10.87
N ILE A 285 -2.55 6.24 -11.11
CA ILE A 285 -2.72 4.79 -10.93
C ILE A 285 -1.51 4.25 -10.16
N ASP A 286 -1.75 3.45 -9.13
CA ASP A 286 -0.75 2.80 -8.30
C ASP A 286 -0.81 1.28 -8.50
N PHE A 287 0.27 0.70 -9.02
CA PHE A 287 0.38 -0.74 -9.27
C PHE A 287 0.98 -1.52 -8.09
N GLY A 288 1.09 -0.87 -6.94
CA GLY A 288 1.66 -1.49 -5.75
C GLY A 288 3.15 -1.76 -5.85
N THR A 289 3.66 -2.48 -4.86
CA THR A 289 5.08 -2.75 -4.66
C THR A 289 5.58 -3.99 -5.43
N GLY A 290 6.92 -4.15 -5.45
CA GLY A 290 7.62 -5.20 -6.18
C GLY A 290 8.01 -4.84 -7.61
N ASP A 291 9.24 -5.17 -8.00
CA ASP A 291 9.82 -4.82 -9.30
C ASP A 291 9.61 -5.93 -10.34
N ASN A 292 8.40 -6.00 -10.89
CA ASN A 292 8.06 -6.92 -11.97
C ASN A 292 8.13 -6.19 -13.32
N PRO A 293 8.83 -6.74 -14.35
CA PRO A 293 8.92 -6.13 -15.68
C PRO A 293 7.55 -5.80 -16.29
N TYR A 294 6.53 -6.63 -16.08
CA TYR A 294 5.16 -6.37 -16.54
C TYR A 294 4.61 -5.01 -16.08
N LYS A 295 4.94 -4.57 -14.86
CA LYS A 295 4.49 -3.26 -14.36
C LYS A 295 5.08 -2.10 -15.14
N ARG A 296 6.32 -2.24 -15.63
CA ARG A 296 7.01 -1.20 -16.43
C ARG A 296 6.37 -0.96 -17.80
N ASP A 297 5.67 -1.95 -18.35
CA ASP A 297 4.93 -1.76 -19.60
C ASP A 297 3.75 -0.79 -19.44
N TRP A 298 3.17 -0.73 -18.24
CA TRP A 298 2.00 0.08 -17.91
C TRP A 298 2.32 1.36 -17.14
N MET A 299 3.36 1.35 -16.30
CA MET A 299 3.71 2.46 -15.41
C MET A 299 4.85 3.30 -15.97
N GLU A 300 4.94 4.55 -15.53
CA GLU A 300 5.96 5.50 -16.00
C GLU A 300 6.97 5.85 -14.91
N LEU A 301 6.58 5.74 -13.66
CA LEU A 301 7.41 6.12 -12.53
C LEU A 301 7.66 4.93 -11.61
N VAL A 302 8.88 4.82 -11.14
CA VAL A 302 9.28 3.88 -10.10
C VAL A 302 9.70 4.70 -8.89
N ARG A 303 9.06 4.48 -7.75
CA ARG A 303 9.30 5.18 -6.49
C ARG A 303 9.87 4.23 -5.45
N PRO A 304 10.91 4.59 -4.71
CA PRO A 304 11.41 3.74 -3.63
C PRO A 304 10.41 3.69 -2.47
N ARG A 305 10.41 2.55 -1.77
CA ARG A 305 9.82 2.39 -0.45
C ARG A 305 10.94 2.18 0.56
N TYR A 306 10.84 2.86 1.69
CA TYR A 306 11.90 2.87 2.69
C TYR A 306 11.51 2.07 3.93
N SER A 307 12.49 1.41 4.51
CA SER A 307 12.44 0.90 5.86
C SER A 307 13.25 1.82 6.78
N LEU A 308 12.61 2.34 7.83
CA LEU A 308 13.28 3.07 8.90
C LEU A 308 13.47 2.13 10.09
N THR A 309 14.70 1.77 10.39
CA THR A 309 15.06 1.11 11.65
C THR A 309 15.47 2.19 12.64
N LEU A 310 14.60 2.44 13.61
CA LEU A 310 14.75 3.46 14.64
C LEU A 310 15.27 2.79 15.91
N ILE A 311 16.43 3.23 16.43
CA ILE A 311 17.16 2.54 17.49
C ILE A 311 17.56 3.53 18.56
N ARG A 312 17.39 3.15 19.83
CA ARG A 312 17.94 3.87 20.98
C ARG A 312 19.39 3.46 21.22
N PRO A 313 20.40 4.33 20.94
CA PRO A 313 21.80 3.97 21.11
C PRO A 313 22.16 3.73 22.58
N ALA A 314 21.48 4.41 23.50
CA ALA A 314 21.71 4.27 24.95
C ALA A 314 21.23 2.93 25.53
N ALA A 315 20.45 2.12 24.78
CA ALA A 315 19.97 0.83 25.24
C ALA A 315 21.00 -0.28 24.95
N PRO A 316 21.63 -0.92 25.97
CA PRO A 316 22.70 -1.91 25.76
C PRO A 316 22.29 -3.09 24.87
N ARG A 317 21.04 -3.50 24.90
CA ARG A 317 20.50 -4.57 24.03
C ARG A 317 20.66 -4.29 22.54
N ASN A 318 20.84 -3.04 22.11
CA ASN A 318 21.03 -2.65 20.74
C ASN A 318 22.51 -2.63 20.29
N TRP A 319 23.47 -2.67 21.21
CA TRP A 319 24.90 -2.55 20.89
C TRP A 319 25.40 -3.63 19.92
N PRO A 320 25.04 -4.92 20.07
CA PRO A 320 25.46 -5.94 19.11
C PRO A 320 24.99 -5.64 17.68
N PHE A 321 23.76 -5.15 17.55
CA PHE A 321 23.21 -4.76 16.25
C PHE A 321 23.96 -3.54 15.68
N LEU A 322 24.21 -2.51 16.48
CA LEU A 322 24.93 -1.31 16.07
C LEU A 322 26.37 -1.61 15.67
N ALA A 323 27.08 -2.46 16.43
CA ALA A 323 28.42 -2.92 16.09
C ALA A 323 28.43 -3.66 14.74
N LYS A 324 27.52 -4.61 14.53
CA LYS A 324 27.40 -5.34 13.26
C LYS A 324 27.07 -4.40 12.09
N PHE A 325 26.21 -3.41 12.31
CA PHE A 325 25.88 -2.40 11.31
C PHE A 325 27.09 -1.54 10.94
N ALA A 326 27.84 -1.05 11.93
CA ALA A 326 29.05 -0.27 11.71
C ALA A 326 30.11 -1.05 10.94
N LEU A 327 30.37 -2.31 11.29
CA LEU A 327 31.30 -3.18 10.60
C LEU A 327 30.90 -3.42 9.13
N ARG A 328 29.62 -3.65 8.87
CA ARG A 328 29.13 -3.81 7.49
C ARG A 328 29.31 -2.54 6.68
N ARG A 329 29.12 -1.37 7.26
CA ARG A 329 29.31 -0.07 6.60
C ARG A 329 30.77 0.19 6.28
N LEU A 330 31.67 -0.11 7.21
CA LEU A 330 33.13 -0.04 7.01
C LEU A 330 33.60 -0.99 5.90
N ALA A 331 33.11 -2.24 5.92
CA ALA A 331 33.45 -3.23 4.87
C ALA A 331 32.93 -2.81 3.47
N ARG A 332 31.78 -2.16 3.37
CA ARG A 332 31.28 -1.60 2.09
C ARG A 332 32.12 -0.41 1.62
N TRP A 333 32.56 0.44 2.53
CA TRP A 333 33.41 1.57 2.21
C TRP A 333 34.79 1.10 1.71
N ALA A 334 35.43 0.15 2.39
CA ALA A 334 36.70 -0.46 1.99
C ALA A 334 36.69 -1.19 0.64
N LYS A 335 35.49 -1.60 0.13
CA LYS A 335 35.35 -2.22 -1.19
C LYS A 335 35.11 -1.21 -2.33
N ARG A 336 34.91 0.05 -2.02
CA ARG A 336 34.64 1.12 -2.99
C ARG A 336 35.81 2.06 -3.22
N GLY A 337 36.86 2.02 -2.37
CA GLY A 337 38.17 2.64 -2.55
C GLY A 337 39.16 1.58 -3.04
#